data_9ceec202141d29689dbf58fb8130370b
#
_entry.id   9ceec202141d29689dbf58fb8130370b
#
_cell.length_a   1.000
_cell.length_b   1.000
_cell.length_c   1.000
_cell.angle_alpha   90.00
_cell.angle_beta   90.00
_cell.angle_gamma   90.00
#
_symmetry.space_group_name_H-M   'P 1'
#
loop_
_entity.id
_entity.type
_entity.pdbx_description
1 polymer ?
#
loop_
_entity_poly.entity_id
_entity_poly.type
_entity_poly.pdbx_seq_one_letter_code
_entity_poly.pdbx_strand_id
1 'polypeptide(L)'
;MGEHNSKNGMKRRDFLKLGVVTATTAAVGMGMGKVLGAATTPSITPVYRTLGRTGLKVTIVSFGAMLTPEHEVMEAAFDMGINYVDTARRYMGGRNEEIVGRALKGRRNKVYLATKTIASSSSKKDMFSDVETSLSKLKTDYIDVIKLHNLTSKNRAFDPETREALLELRKQGKVRFFGVTSHTNQAEILNALADDPAKFFDVALVGYNFQSDSEIKQAIARAAKSGIGIVAMKTQAGGYKTNALGPISPHQAALKWVLQDTNVACAIPGMQNMSMFQEDIAVMNMKMTQTDIRILDRYSEAINPYYCRLCAKCEAGCPNHVAISTINRSLMYLEGYSAHELAKVTYRGIPLDKTASQCVNCDECVARCENGLNIAAKMLQARTLLA
;
A
#
# COMPACT_ATOMS: atom_id res chain seq x y z
N MET A 1 -23.88 -32.42 14.69
CA MET A 1 -24.99 -31.49 14.99
C MET A 1 -24.41 -30.31 15.74
N GLY A 2 -24.59 -29.10 15.25
CA GLY A 2 -24.13 -27.85 15.89
C GLY A 2 -23.39 -26.91 14.92
N GLU A 3 -24.14 -26.35 13.96
CA GLU A 3 -23.68 -25.23 13.13
C GLU A 3 -23.54 -23.98 13.99
N HIS A 4 -22.35 -23.37 14.01
CA HIS A 4 -22.16 -22.00 14.49
C HIS A 4 -21.89 -21.09 13.30
N ASN A 5 -22.98 -20.53 12.80
CA ASN A 5 -23.04 -19.50 11.78
C ASN A 5 -22.97 -18.14 12.48
N SER A 6 -21.82 -17.47 12.46
CA SER A 6 -21.65 -16.09 12.95
C SER A 6 -21.37 -15.17 11.75
N LYS A 7 -22.44 -14.87 11.00
CA LYS A 7 -22.47 -13.74 10.04
C LYS A 7 -22.96 -12.49 10.77
N ASN A 8 -22.07 -11.69 11.33
CA ASN A 8 -22.37 -10.33 11.79
C ASN A 8 -21.50 -9.32 11.02
N GLY A 9 -21.82 -9.15 9.74
CA GLY A 9 -21.41 -7.99 8.96
C GLY A 9 -22.49 -6.91 9.03
N MET A 10 -22.13 -5.70 9.49
CA MET A 10 -23.03 -4.55 9.48
C MET A 10 -23.45 -4.24 8.04
N LYS A 11 -24.75 -4.19 7.75
CA LYS A 11 -25.27 -3.94 6.39
C LYS A 11 -25.08 -2.46 6.02
N ARG A 12 -24.80 -2.18 4.75
CA ARG A 12 -24.64 -0.82 4.15
C ARG A 12 -25.72 0.17 4.62
N ARG A 13 -26.96 -0.30 4.76
CA ARG A 13 -28.11 0.49 5.17
C ARG A 13 -28.02 0.97 6.63
N ASP A 14 -27.36 0.22 7.49
CA ASP A 14 -27.20 0.54 8.90
C ASP A 14 -26.06 1.55 9.11
N PHE A 15 -25.04 1.50 8.25
CA PHE A 15 -23.96 2.47 8.22
C PHE A 15 -24.43 3.87 7.75
N LEU A 16 -25.27 3.93 6.71
CA LEU A 16 -25.79 5.21 6.19
C LEU A 16 -26.79 5.86 7.13
N LYS A 17 -27.48 5.09 7.99
CA LYS A 17 -28.37 5.64 9.02
C LYS A 17 -27.62 6.31 10.17
N LEU A 18 -26.36 5.99 10.40
CA LEU A 18 -25.49 6.64 11.39
C LEU A 18 -24.95 8.00 10.96
N GLY A 19 -25.06 8.38 9.67
CA GLY A 19 -24.48 9.58 9.08
C GLY A 19 -25.43 10.73 8.75
N VAL A 20 -26.76 10.58 8.90
CA VAL A 20 -27.70 11.65 8.52
C VAL A 20 -28.66 11.93 9.69
N VAL A 21 -28.30 12.87 10.54
CA VAL A 21 -29.27 13.61 11.37
C VAL A 21 -29.18 15.08 10.98
N THR A 22 -30.09 15.49 10.11
CA THR A 22 -30.41 16.89 9.86
C THR A 22 -31.02 17.49 11.12
N ALA A 23 -30.46 18.59 11.59
CA ALA A 23 -30.99 19.38 12.69
C ALA A 23 -32.32 20.07 12.25
N THR A 24 -33.42 19.63 12.79
CA THR A 24 -34.66 20.41 12.82
C THR A 24 -34.97 20.78 14.27
N THR A 25 -34.92 22.07 14.54
CA THR A 25 -35.36 22.71 15.78
C THR A 25 -36.88 22.64 15.90
N ALA A 26 -37.39 22.06 16.96
CA ALA A 26 -38.73 22.39 17.50
C ALA A 26 -38.74 22.15 19.02
N ALA A 27 -39.29 23.09 19.71
CA ALA A 27 -39.26 23.23 21.17
C ALA A 27 -40.35 22.46 21.92
N VAL A 28 -40.08 22.31 23.24
CA VAL A 28 -40.99 22.18 24.38
C VAL A 28 -41.61 20.81 24.67
N GLY A 29 -41.25 20.29 25.87
CA GLY A 29 -42.03 19.27 26.58
C GLY A 29 -41.19 18.48 27.60
N MET A 30 -41.36 18.74 28.88
CA MET A 30 -40.70 18.11 30.04
C MET A 30 -40.89 16.58 30.08
N GLY A 31 -39.77 15.87 30.32
CA GLY A 31 -39.77 14.44 30.63
C GLY A 31 -38.36 13.96 30.86
N MET A 32 -37.93 13.74 32.13
CA MET A 32 -36.63 13.21 32.49
C MET A 32 -36.49 11.75 32.03
N GLY A 33 -35.90 11.56 30.83
CA GLY A 33 -35.40 10.27 30.38
C GLY A 33 -33.93 10.46 30.04
N LYS A 34 -33.01 9.68 30.65
CA LYS A 34 -31.61 9.64 30.27
C LYS A 34 -31.49 9.25 28.78
N VAL A 35 -31.33 10.24 27.93
CA VAL A 35 -30.94 10.02 26.53
C VAL A 35 -29.50 9.59 26.57
N LEU A 36 -29.20 8.31 26.37
CA LEU A 36 -27.92 7.82 25.98
C LEU A 36 -27.55 8.57 24.71
N GLY A 37 -26.63 9.54 24.83
CA GLY A 37 -26.15 10.32 23.70
C GLY A 37 -25.56 9.37 22.64
N ALA A 38 -26.24 9.29 21.51
CA ALA A 38 -25.64 8.67 20.31
C ALA A 38 -24.33 9.40 20.05
N ALA A 39 -23.21 8.72 20.20
CA ALA A 39 -21.90 9.25 19.84
C ALA A 39 -21.96 9.63 18.36
N THR A 40 -22.00 10.93 18.09
CA THR A 40 -21.90 11.47 16.73
C THR A 40 -20.53 11.07 16.20
N THR A 41 -20.49 10.15 15.26
CA THR A 41 -19.27 9.85 14.52
C THR A 41 -18.82 11.16 13.88
N PRO A 42 -17.59 11.66 14.17
CA PRO A 42 -17.15 12.93 13.60
C PRO A 42 -17.19 12.82 12.07
N SER A 43 -17.81 13.79 11.41
CA SER A 43 -17.80 13.86 9.94
C SER A 43 -16.37 14.08 9.48
N ILE A 44 -15.79 13.09 8.81
CA ILE A 44 -14.44 13.18 8.26
C ILE A 44 -14.53 13.96 6.97
N THR A 45 -13.87 15.11 6.92
CA THR A 45 -13.75 15.89 5.69
C THR A 45 -12.51 15.42 4.92
N PRO A 46 -12.66 14.93 3.69
CA PRO A 46 -11.53 14.50 2.88
C PRO A 46 -10.54 15.65 2.63
N VAL A 47 -9.26 15.37 2.85
CA VAL A 47 -8.15 16.28 2.57
C VAL A 47 -7.43 15.82 1.31
N TYR A 48 -7.09 16.75 0.42
CA TYR A 48 -6.51 16.45 -0.89
C TYR A 48 -5.13 17.04 -1.05
N ARG A 49 -4.27 16.35 -1.82
CA ARG A 49 -2.98 16.86 -2.33
C ARG A 49 -2.87 16.60 -3.83
N THR A 50 -2.03 17.37 -4.48
CA THR A 50 -1.75 17.16 -5.92
C THR A 50 -0.75 16.03 -6.08
N LEU A 51 -1.05 15.07 -6.94
CA LEU A 51 -0.18 13.94 -7.27
C LEU A 51 0.89 14.37 -8.29
N GLY A 52 1.88 15.09 -7.82
CA GLY A 52 2.98 15.59 -8.65
C GLY A 52 2.52 16.33 -9.92
N ARG A 53 3.25 16.12 -11.02
CA ARG A 53 2.96 16.76 -12.32
C ARG A 53 1.70 16.25 -13.01
N THR A 54 1.06 15.19 -12.51
CA THR A 54 -0.20 14.69 -13.08
C THR A 54 -1.35 15.69 -12.94
N GLY A 55 -1.25 16.62 -11.98
CA GLY A 55 -2.31 17.56 -11.65
C GLY A 55 -3.52 16.94 -10.92
N LEU A 56 -3.55 15.61 -10.74
CA LEU A 56 -4.65 14.92 -10.07
C LEU A 56 -4.71 15.31 -8.59
N LYS A 57 -5.89 15.69 -8.11
CA LYS A 57 -6.15 15.95 -6.70
C LYS A 57 -6.60 14.67 -6.02
N VAL A 58 -5.71 14.04 -5.27
CA VAL A 58 -5.96 12.76 -4.58
C VAL A 58 -6.14 12.96 -3.09
N THR A 59 -6.98 12.16 -2.44
CA THR A 59 -7.13 12.16 -0.99
C THR A 59 -5.83 11.70 -0.33
N ILE A 60 -5.41 12.37 0.76
CA ILE A 60 -4.13 12.07 1.43
C ILE A 60 -4.10 10.67 2.04
N VAL A 61 -5.26 10.14 2.50
CA VAL A 61 -5.49 8.71 2.73
C VAL A 61 -6.31 8.20 1.57
N SER A 62 -5.73 7.30 0.81
CA SER A 62 -6.30 6.69 -0.40
C SER A 62 -6.39 5.17 -0.22
N PHE A 63 -6.98 4.45 -1.16
CA PHE A 63 -7.35 3.06 -0.94
C PHE A 63 -6.32 2.08 -1.51
N GLY A 64 -5.67 1.29 -0.64
CA GLY A 64 -4.83 0.14 -1.01
C GLY A 64 -5.67 -1.15 -1.08
N ALA A 65 -6.00 -1.61 -2.30
CA ALA A 65 -6.96 -2.71 -2.49
C ALA A 65 -6.36 -4.12 -2.34
N MET A 66 -5.04 -4.26 -2.13
CA MET A 66 -4.30 -5.53 -2.28
C MET A 66 -4.94 -6.74 -1.57
N LEU A 67 -5.50 -6.55 -0.40
CA LEU A 67 -6.07 -7.63 0.44
C LEU A 67 -7.55 -7.41 0.75
N THR A 68 -8.23 -6.48 0.08
CA THR A 68 -9.65 -6.19 0.30
C THR A 68 -10.51 -7.23 -0.43
N PRO A 69 -11.21 -8.12 0.30
CA PRO A 69 -11.97 -9.21 -0.33
C PRO A 69 -13.33 -8.77 -0.84
N GLU A 70 -13.89 -7.69 -0.27
CA GLU A 70 -15.26 -7.25 -0.52
C GLU A 70 -15.28 -5.85 -1.15
N HIS A 71 -16.04 -5.68 -2.24
CA HIS A 71 -16.11 -4.39 -2.95
C HIS A 71 -16.86 -3.31 -2.15
N GLU A 72 -17.73 -3.70 -1.22
CA GLU A 72 -18.54 -2.81 -0.40
C GLU A 72 -17.69 -1.88 0.48
N VAL A 73 -16.54 -2.33 0.95
CA VAL A 73 -15.60 -1.49 1.73
C VAL A 73 -15.06 -0.36 0.86
N MET A 74 -14.72 -0.66 -0.40
CA MET A 74 -14.27 0.35 -1.36
C MET A 74 -15.40 1.29 -1.77
N GLU A 75 -16.60 0.77 -1.99
CA GLU A 75 -17.78 1.60 -2.30
C GLU A 75 -18.06 2.61 -1.18
N ALA A 76 -18.04 2.16 0.09
CA ALA A 76 -18.21 3.05 1.23
C ALA A 76 -17.09 4.12 1.27
N ALA A 77 -15.86 3.76 0.97
CA ALA A 77 -14.73 4.69 0.90
C ALA A 77 -14.94 5.76 -0.19
N PHE A 78 -15.36 5.34 -1.39
CA PHE A 78 -15.61 6.26 -2.50
C PHE A 78 -16.83 7.17 -2.22
N ASP A 79 -17.87 6.65 -1.59
CA ASP A 79 -19.05 7.43 -1.20
C ASP A 79 -18.71 8.47 -0.11
N MET A 80 -17.64 8.25 0.68
CA MET A 80 -17.08 9.23 1.63
C MET A 80 -16.06 10.19 1.01
N GLY A 81 -15.81 10.11 -0.31
CA GLY A 81 -14.96 11.04 -1.04
C GLY A 81 -13.51 10.58 -1.24
N ILE A 82 -13.15 9.36 -0.83
CA ILE A 82 -11.87 8.76 -1.24
C ILE A 82 -11.88 8.62 -2.76
N ASN A 83 -10.89 9.18 -3.43
CA ASN A 83 -10.89 9.31 -4.88
C ASN A 83 -9.67 8.72 -5.60
N TYR A 84 -8.87 7.89 -4.92
CA TYR A 84 -7.77 7.16 -5.54
C TYR A 84 -7.73 5.73 -4.99
N VAL A 85 -7.65 4.75 -5.89
CA VAL A 85 -7.54 3.33 -5.57
C VAL A 85 -6.34 2.72 -6.27
N ASP A 86 -5.60 1.89 -5.54
CA ASP A 86 -4.41 1.18 -6.02
C ASP A 86 -4.64 -0.33 -5.99
N THR A 87 -4.54 -0.97 -7.15
CA THR A 87 -4.64 -2.42 -7.34
C THR A 87 -3.46 -2.94 -8.17
N ALA A 88 -3.47 -4.22 -8.55
CA ALA A 88 -2.50 -4.83 -9.46
C ALA A 88 -3.02 -6.13 -10.08
N ARG A 89 -2.49 -6.48 -11.26
CA ARG A 89 -2.77 -7.70 -12.02
C ARG A 89 -2.70 -8.99 -11.20
N ARG A 90 -1.72 -9.09 -10.30
CA ARG A 90 -1.47 -10.33 -9.51
C ARG A 90 -2.13 -10.35 -8.14
N TYR A 91 -2.76 -9.27 -7.69
CA TYR A 91 -3.36 -9.27 -6.37
C TYR A 91 -4.50 -10.28 -6.26
N MET A 92 -4.52 -11.06 -5.17
CA MET A 92 -5.51 -12.11 -4.90
C MET A 92 -5.64 -13.13 -6.07
N GLY A 93 -4.51 -13.53 -6.66
CA GLY A 93 -4.50 -14.44 -7.82
C GLY A 93 -5.15 -13.86 -9.08
N GLY A 94 -5.17 -12.52 -9.21
CA GLY A 94 -5.74 -11.80 -10.35
C GLY A 94 -7.23 -11.47 -10.21
N ARG A 95 -7.87 -11.77 -9.06
CA ARG A 95 -9.28 -11.45 -8.80
C ARG A 95 -9.49 -10.03 -8.27
N ASN A 96 -8.44 -9.39 -7.72
CA ASN A 96 -8.59 -8.08 -7.09
C ASN A 96 -9.06 -6.99 -8.06
N GLU A 97 -8.59 -7.00 -9.31
CA GLU A 97 -9.06 -6.05 -10.33
C GLU A 97 -10.56 -6.19 -10.62
N GLU A 98 -11.12 -7.40 -10.57
CA GLU A 98 -12.57 -7.62 -10.73
C GLU A 98 -13.36 -7.05 -9.54
N ILE A 99 -12.83 -7.18 -8.32
CA ILE A 99 -13.43 -6.62 -7.11
C ILE A 99 -13.41 -5.08 -7.18
N VAL A 100 -12.27 -4.49 -7.57
CA VAL A 100 -12.14 -3.04 -7.78
C VAL A 100 -13.09 -2.56 -8.90
N GLY A 101 -13.19 -3.30 -10.01
CA GLY A 101 -14.11 -2.98 -11.10
C GLY A 101 -15.58 -2.94 -10.67
N ARG A 102 -16.00 -3.84 -9.77
CA ARG A 102 -17.34 -3.80 -9.15
C ARG A 102 -17.54 -2.54 -8.32
N ALA A 103 -16.56 -2.20 -7.47
CA ALA A 103 -16.63 -1.00 -6.63
C ALA A 103 -16.68 0.30 -7.45
N LEU A 104 -16.04 0.32 -8.63
CA LEU A 104 -16.02 1.48 -9.52
C LEU A 104 -17.31 1.66 -10.36
N LYS A 105 -18.21 0.68 -10.38
CA LYS A 105 -19.45 0.75 -11.17
C LYS A 105 -20.27 2.00 -10.79
N GLY A 106 -20.51 2.87 -11.79
CA GLY A 106 -21.19 4.15 -11.61
C GLY A 106 -20.36 5.25 -10.92
N ARG A 107 -19.07 4.99 -10.59
CA ARG A 107 -18.17 5.92 -9.90
C ARG A 107 -16.85 6.15 -10.65
N ARG A 108 -16.64 5.49 -11.79
CA ARG A 108 -15.34 5.49 -12.49
C ARG A 108 -14.77 6.89 -12.75
N ASN A 109 -15.61 7.84 -13.09
CA ASN A 109 -15.24 9.23 -13.36
C ASN A 109 -14.96 10.08 -12.09
N LYS A 110 -15.24 9.54 -10.91
CA LYS A 110 -14.99 10.19 -9.61
C LYS A 110 -13.77 9.64 -8.88
N VAL A 111 -13.21 8.50 -9.37
CA VAL A 111 -12.11 7.79 -8.71
C VAL A 111 -10.96 7.60 -9.68
N TYR A 112 -9.78 8.06 -9.32
CA TYR A 112 -8.55 7.78 -10.04
C TYR A 112 -8.10 6.36 -9.78
N LEU A 113 -7.95 5.60 -10.86
CA LEU A 113 -7.62 4.18 -10.84
C LEU A 113 -6.15 3.97 -11.17
N ALA A 114 -5.43 3.33 -10.27
CA ALA A 114 -4.07 2.90 -10.49
C ALA A 114 -3.95 1.37 -10.44
N THR A 115 -3.31 0.78 -11.46
CA THR A 115 -2.94 -0.63 -11.47
C THR A 115 -1.49 -0.82 -11.91
N LYS A 116 -1.05 -2.08 -12.00
CA LYS A 116 0.35 -2.41 -12.28
C LYS A 116 0.44 -3.54 -13.29
N THR A 117 1.43 -3.48 -14.19
CA THR A 117 1.82 -4.60 -15.05
C THR A 117 2.27 -5.79 -14.19
N ILE A 118 2.39 -6.96 -14.76
CA ILE A 118 3.08 -8.08 -14.12
C ILE A 118 4.59 -7.76 -14.05
N ALA A 119 5.24 -8.08 -12.92
CA ALA A 119 6.65 -7.73 -12.71
C ALA A 119 7.59 -8.31 -13.79
N SER A 120 7.23 -9.46 -14.34
CA SER A 120 7.99 -10.16 -15.41
C SER A 120 7.61 -9.72 -16.84
N SER A 121 6.57 -8.87 -17.02
CA SER A 121 6.21 -8.35 -18.35
C SER A 121 7.30 -7.41 -18.83
N SER A 122 8.13 -7.86 -19.75
CA SER A 122 9.27 -7.09 -20.28
C SER A 122 9.08 -6.71 -21.74
N SER A 123 8.38 -7.54 -22.51
CA SER A 123 8.10 -7.24 -23.93
C SER A 123 6.93 -6.29 -24.12
N LYS A 124 6.93 -5.54 -25.22
CA LYS A 124 5.81 -4.69 -25.64
C LYS A 124 4.51 -5.49 -25.69
N LYS A 125 4.54 -6.71 -26.25
CA LYS A 125 3.39 -7.62 -26.36
C LYS A 125 2.82 -7.96 -24.98
N ASP A 126 3.67 -8.31 -24.01
CA ASP A 126 3.25 -8.66 -22.66
C ASP A 126 2.59 -7.48 -21.95
N MET A 127 3.17 -6.28 -22.09
CA MET A 127 2.63 -5.06 -21.49
C MET A 127 1.26 -4.71 -22.05
N PHE A 128 1.06 -4.85 -23.35
CA PHE A 128 -0.26 -4.67 -23.99
C PHE A 128 -1.26 -5.69 -23.46
N SER A 129 -0.89 -6.97 -23.43
CA SER A 129 -1.74 -8.05 -22.89
C SER A 129 -2.14 -7.81 -21.44
N ASP A 130 -1.21 -7.32 -20.61
CA ASP A 130 -1.48 -6.95 -19.22
C ASP A 130 -2.52 -5.85 -19.11
N VAL A 131 -2.34 -4.76 -19.88
CA VAL A 131 -3.24 -3.60 -19.86
C VAL A 131 -4.63 -3.97 -20.38
N GLU A 132 -4.73 -4.71 -21.48
CA GLU A 132 -6.02 -5.18 -22.02
C GLU A 132 -6.76 -6.06 -21.00
N THR A 133 -6.03 -6.98 -20.38
CA THR A 133 -6.62 -7.83 -19.34
C THR A 133 -7.07 -7.01 -18.11
N SER A 134 -6.28 -6.01 -17.70
CA SER A 134 -6.67 -5.10 -16.62
C SER A 134 -7.93 -4.31 -16.97
N LEU A 135 -8.02 -3.73 -18.16
CA LEU A 135 -9.20 -2.99 -18.62
C LEU A 135 -10.46 -3.86 -18.60
N SER A 136 -10.35 -5.10 -19.13
CA SER A 136 -11.44 -6.08 -19.13
C SER A 136 -11.92 -6.43 -17.72
N LYS A 137 -10.99 -6.72 -16.78
CA LYS A 137 -11.32 -7.08 -15.41
C LYS A 137 -11.87 -5.90 -14.60
N LEU A 138 -11.30 -4.73 -14.78
CA LEU A 138 -11.73 -3.48 -14.14
C LEU A 138 -13.00 -2.90 -14.73
N LYS A 139 -13.46 -3.42 -15.90
CA LYS A 139 -14.63 -2.97 -16.65
C LYS A 139 -14.59 -1.46 -16.93
N THR A 140 -13.48 -1.00 -17.49
CA THR A 140 -13.21 0.40 -17.84
C THR A 140 -12.40 0.49 -19.12
N ASP A 141 -12.52 1.60 -19.83
CA ASP A 141 -11.81 1.84 -21.09
C ASP A 141 -10.43 2.48 -20.87
N TYR A 142 -10.15 2.98 -19.67
CA TYR A 142 -8.88 3.63 -19.37
C TYR A 142 -8.43 3.43 -17.93
N ILE A 143 -7.12 3.53 -17.72
CA ILE A 143 -6.44 3.51 -16.43
C ILE A 143 -5.80 4.89 -16.20
N ASP A 144 -5.99 5.50 -15.03
CA ASP A 144 -5.37 6.80 -14.75
C ASP A 144 -3.86 6.67 -14.58
N VAL A 145 -3.39 5.68 -13.80
CA VAL A 145 -1.95 5.46 -13.58
C VAL A 145 -1.60 3.99 -13.77
N ILE A 146 -0.85 3.67 -14.84
CA ILE A 146 -0.24 2.35 -15.00
C ILE A 146 1.18 2.36 -14.40
N LYS A 147 1.54 1.34 -13.63
CA LYS A 147 2.85 1.26 -12.97
C LYS A 147 3.64 0.03 -13.40
N LEU A 148 4.92 0.18 -13.61
CA LEU A 148 5.84 -0.94 -13.68
C LEU A 148 5.96 -1.57 -12.29
N HIS A 149 5.60 -2.85 -12.17
CA HIS A 149 5.47 -3.50 -10.86
C HIS A 149 6.80 -3.96 -10.32
N ASN A 150 7.10 -3.56 -9.07
CA ASN A 150 8.19 -4.08 -8.24
C ASN A 150 9.57 -4.03 -8.91
N LEU A 151 9.99 -2.83 -9.31
CA LEU A 151 11.34 -2.63 -9.80
C LEU A 151 12.37 -2.92 -8.70
N THR A 152 13.42 -3.65 -9.04
CA THR A 152 14.59 -3.91 -8.17
C THR A 152 15.81 -3.11 -8.59
N SER A 153 15.77 -2.50 -9.78
CA SER A 153 16.75 -1.56 -10.31
C SER A 153 16.09 -0.57 -11.27
N LYS A 154 16.82 0.46 -11.68
CA LYS A 154 16.35 1.45 -12.66
C LYS A 154 16.22 0.91 -14.08
N ASN A 155 16.89 -0.20 -14.44
CA ASN A 155 17.07 -0.64 -15.82
C ASN A 155 15.77 -0.72 -16.61
N ARG A 156 14.74 -1.38 -16.07
CA ARG A 156 13.45 -1.51 -16.77
C ARG A 156 12.75 -0.16 -16.99
N ALA A 157 12.91 0.79 -16.08
CA ALA A 157 12.33 2.12 -16.24
C ALA A 157 12.99 2.92 -17.38
N PHE A 158 14.21 2.56 -17.75
CA PHE A 158 14.98 3.21 -18.82
C PHE A 158 15.08 2.35 -20.10
N ASP A 159 14.44 1.17 -20.08
CA ASP A 159 14.39 0.31 -21.26
C ASP A 159 13.54 0.94 -22.38
N PRO A 160 14.10 1.09 -23.61
CA PRO A 160 13.41 1.74 -24.71
C PRO A 160 12.11 1.05 -25.12
N GLU A 161 12.07 -0.29 -25.16
CA GLU A 161 10.87 -1.04 -25.54
C GLU A 161 9.75 -0.86 -24.53
N THR A 162 10.08 -0.85 -23.23
CA THR A 162 9.14 -0.55 -22.15
C THR A 162 8.55 0.86 -22.29
N ARG A 163 9.39 1.88 -22.56
CA ARG A 163 8.93 3.26 -22.75
C ARG A 163 8.07 3.41 -24.00
N GLU A 164 8.46 2.79 -25.12
CA GLU A 164 7.68 2.79 -26.35
C GLU A 164 6.30 2.17 -26.14
N ALA A 165 6.22 1.01 -25.46
CA ALA A 165 4.96 0.35 -25.16
C ALA A 165 4.03 1.25 -24.33
N LEU A 166 4.55 1.93 -23.31
CA LEU A 166 3.77 2.86 -22.49
C LEU A 166 3.27 4.07 -23.30
N LEU A 167 4.11 4.65 -24.17
CA LEU A 167 3.72 5.77 -25.04
C LEU A 167 2.60 5.36 -26.01
N GLU A 168 2.70 4.18 -26.60
CA GLU A 168 1.67 3.68 -27.51
C GLU A 168 0.34 3.41 -26.77
N LEU A 169 0.37 2.83 -25.58
CA LEU A 169 -0.83 2.66 -24.74
C LEU A 169 -1.47 4.00 -24.37
N ARG A 170 -0.68 5.04 -24.12
CA ARG A 170 -1.19 6.40 -23.90
C ARG A 170 -1.78 7.01 -25.16
N LYS A 171 -1.15 6.83 -26.32
CA LYS A 171 -1.66 7.28 -27.62
C LYS A 171 -3.01 6.65 -27.94
N GLN A 172 -3.22 5.38 -27.55
CA GLN A 172 -4.50 4.68 -27.69
C GLN A 172 -5.55 5.11 -26.64
N GLY A 173 -5.23 6.02 -25.74
CA GLY A 173 -6.14 6.48 -24.68
C GLY A 173 -6.36 5.48 -23.54
N LYS A 174 -5.66 4.34 -23.53
CA LYS A 174 -5.83 3.27 -22.54
C LYS A 174 -5.21 3.60 -21.19
N VAL A 175 -4.16 4.43 -21.16
CA VAL A 175 -3.49 4.90 -19.95
C VAL A 175 -3.23 6.39 -20.01
N ARG A 176 -3.29 7.08 -18.86
CA ARG A 176 -3.08 8.54 -18.82
C ARG A 176 -1.67 8.89 -18.34
N PHE A 177 -1.23 8.29 -17.23
CA PHE A 177 0.04 8.57 -16.57
C PHE A 177 0.84 7.31 -16.31
N PHE A 178 2.16 7.45 -16.26
CA PHE A 178 3.08 6.34 -16.03
C PHE A 178 3.67 6.40 -14.64
N GLY A 179 3.84 5.25 -14.04
CA GLY A 179 4.45 5.15 -12.72
C GLY A 179 5.36 3.93 -12.57
N VAL A 180 6.04 3.89 -11.45
CA VAL A 180 6.82 2.74 -11.01
C VAL A 180 6.44 2.34 -9.60
N THR A 181 6.72 1.08 -9.24
CA THR A 181 6.69 0.66 -7.84
C THR A 181 8.00 -0.04 -7.46
N SER A 182 8.45 0.16 -6.24
CA SER A 182 9.60 -0.57 -5.71
C SER A 182 9.44 -0.88 -4.23
N HIS A 183 10.05 -1.99 -3.81
CA HIS A 183 10.21 -2.37 -2.41
C HIS A 183 11.67 -2.33 -1.95
N THR A 184 12.62 -2.44 -2.88
CA THR A 184 14.05 -2.48 -2.62
C THR A 184 14.76 -1.47 -3.51
N ASN A 185 15.96 -1.02 -3.14
CA ASN A 185 16.75 -0.05 -3.92
C ASN A 185 15.98 1.24 -4.27
N GLN A 186 15.02 1.62 -3.40
CA GLN A 186 14.07 2.71 -3.67
C GLN A 186 14.77 4.05 -3.88
N ALA A 187 15.80 4.35 -3.09
CA ALA A 187 16.55 5.60 -3.20
C ALA A 187 17.29 5.71 -4.54
N GLU A 188 17.95 4.65 -5.00
CA GLU A 188 18.60 4.59 -6.31
C GLU A 188 17.58 4.84 -7.44
N ILE A 189 16.46 4.12 -7.39
CA ILE A 189 15.40 4.22 -8.41
C ILE A 189 14.82 5.63 -8.43
N LEU A 190 14.42 6.18 -7.28
CA LEU A 190 13.84 7.53 -7.19
C LEU A 190 14.81 8.61 -7.69
N ASN A 191 16.10 8.52 -7.33
CA ASN A 191 17.10 9.45 -7.80
C ASN A 191 17.28 9.37 -9.32
N ALA A 192 17.35 8.16 -9.88
CA ALA A 192 17.44 7.98 -11.33
C ALA A 192 16.23 8.56 -12.07
N LEU A 193 15.01 8.37 -11.54
CA LEU A 193 13.80 8.95 -12.12
C LEU A 193 13.77 10.48 -12.00
N ALA A 194 14.28 11.04 -10.91
CA ALA A 194 14.36 12.49 -10.71
C ALA A 194 15.35 13.14 -11.70
N ASP A 195 16.39 12.42 -12.08
CA ASP A 195 17.42 12.85 -13.03
C ASP A 195 17.04 12.61 -14.50
N ASP A 196 15.95 11.90 -14.77
CA ASP A 196 15.50 11.63 -16.14
C ASP A 196 15.14 12.93 -16.88
N PRO A 197 15.92 13.36 -17.88
CA PRO A 197 15.64 14.60 -18.62
C PRO A 197 14.30 14.54 -19.38
N ALA A 198 13.89 13.33 -19.76
CA ALA A 198 12.59 13.11 -20.40
C ALA A 198 11.40 13.27 -19.45
N LYS A 199 11.64 13.29 -18.12
CA LYS A 199 10.60 13.31 -17.09
C LYS A 199 9.49 12.29 -17.36
N PHE A 200 9.90 11.08 -17.75
CA PHE A 200 9.01 10.09 -18.35
C PHE A 200 7.96 9.56 -17.37
N PHE A 201 8.36 9.26 -16.13
CA PHE A 201 7.45 8.73 -15.11
C PHE A 201 6.88 9.84 -14.23
N ASP A 202 5.56 9.82 -14.06
CA ASP A 202 4.78 10.82 -13.36
C ASP A 202 4.57 10.48 -11.87
N VAL A 203 4.57 9.16 -11.53
CA VAL A 203 4.20 8.66 -10.19
C VAL A 203 5.19 7.59 -9.73
N ALA A 204 5.55 7.64 -8.45
CA ALA A 204 6.31 6.57 -7.78
C ALA A 204 5.56 6.07 -6.55
N LEU A 205 5.33 4.75 -6.48
CA LEU A 205 4.76 4.06 -5.32
C LEU A 205 5.87 3.35 -4.58
N VAL A 206 6.20 3.81 -3.38
CA VAL A 206 7.35 3.37 -2.58
C VAL A 206 6.96 3.03 -1.15
N GLY A 207 7.70 2.12 -0.53
CA GLY A 207 7.58 1.86 0.90
C GLY A 207 8.10 3.05 1.70
N TYR A 208 7.25 3.64 2.54
CA TYR A 208 7.63 4.76 3.39
C TYR A 208 6.86 4.75 4.70
N ASN A 209 7.60 4.73 5.81
CA ASN A 209 7.06 4.72 7.15
C ASN A 209 8.10 5.24 8.17
N PHE A 210 7.73 5.32 9.44
CA PHE A 210 8.57 5.86 10.50
C PHE A 210 9.89 5.09 10.75
N GLN A 211 10.04 3.88 10.19
CA GLN A 211 11.27 3.09 10.22
C GLN A 211 12.17 3.32 8.98
N SER A 212 11.74 4.17 8.04
CA SER A 212 12.49 4.42 6.81
C SER A 212 13.77 5.19 7.08
N ASP A 213 14.85 4.78 6.40
CA ASP A 213 16.15 5.43 6.50
C ASP A 213 16.11 6.86 5.92
N SER A 214 17.03 7.71 6.37
CA SER A 214 17.15 9.11 5.90
C SER A 214 17.39 9.22 4.40
N GLU A 215 18.10 8.26 3.81
CA GLU A 215 18.36 8.18 2.38
C GLU A 215 17.06 8.09 1.55
N ILE A 216 16.10 7.26 1.98
CA ILE A 216 14.79 7.16 1.32
C ILE A 216 14.01 8.47 1.44
N LYS A 217 14.04 9.11 2.61
CA LYS A 217 13.39 10.40 2.83
C LYS A 217 13.94 11.48 1.91
N GLN A 218 15.27 11.54 1.75
CA GLN A 218 15.93 12.48 0.84
C GLN A 218 15.58 12.21 -0.63
N ALA A 219 15.57 10.92 -1.04
CA ALA A 219 15.22 10.52 -2.39
C ALA A 219 13.74 10.85 -2.72
N ILE A 220 12.82 10.67 -1.77
CA ILE A 220 11.42 11.08 -1.88
C ILE A 220 11.31 12.59 -2.10
N ALA A 221 11.99 13.39 -1.28
CA ALA A 221 11.96 14.85 -1.41
C ALA A 221 12.52 15.32 -2.76
N ARG A 222 13.62 14.70 -3.23
CA ARG A 222 14.21 14.99 -4.53
C ARG A 222 13.26 14.63 -5.69
N ALA A 223 12.67 13.44 -5.66
CA ALA A 223 11.72 13.00 -6.67
C ALA A 223 10.46 13.89 -6.70
N ALA A 224 9.92 14.25 -5.54
CA ALA A 224 8.79 15.16 -5.45
C ALA A 224 9.13 16.56 -6.01
N LYS A 225 10.32 17.08 -5.71
CA LYS A 225 10.82 18.37 -6.26
C LYS A 225 10.96 18.32 -7.79
N SER A 226 11.31 17.16 -8.38
CA SER A 226 11.36 16.99 -9.82
C SER A 226 9.97 16.88 -10.48
N GLY A 227 8.89 16.87 -9.67
CA GLY A 227 7.50 16.79 -10.11
C GLY A 227 6.89 15.39 -10.10
N ILE A 228 7.58 14.37 -9.59
CA ILE A 228 7.04 13.01 -9.44
C ILE A 228 6.06 12.98 -8.27
N GLY A 229 4.85 12.48 -8.51
CA GLY A 229 3.86 12.26 -7.46
C GLY A 229 4.22 11.05 -6.60
N ILE A 230 4.45 11.25 -5.31
CA ILE A 230 4.83 10.18 -4.40
C ILE A 230 3.59 9.59 -3.73
N VAL A 231 3.42 8.28 -3.88
CA VAL A 231 2.41 7.47 -3.19
C VAL A 231 3.14 6.57 -2.18
N ALA A 232 2.74 6.61 -0.91
CA ALA A 232 3.35 5.80 0.13
C ALA A 232 2.58 4.50 0.36
N MET A 233 3.28 3.37 0.32
CA MET A 233 2.80 2.06 0.76
C MET A 233 3.61 1.56 1.96
N LYS A 234 3.16 0.46 2.62
CA LYS A 234 3.82 -0.10 3.82
C LYS A 234 3.91 0.90 4.97
N THR A 235 2.97 1.82 5.02
CA THR A 235 2.93 2.97 5.91
C THR A 235 2.87 2.61 7.39
N GLN A 236 2.43 1.39 7.71
CA GLN A 236 2.25 0.86 9.07
C GLN A 236 3.37 -0.10 9.50
N ALA A 237 4.53 -0.07 8.82
CA ALA A 237 5.71 -0.88 9.14
C ALA A 237 5.36 -2.37 9.36
N GLY A 238 4.68 -2.98 8.39
CA GLY A 238 4.34 -4.42 8.42
C GLY A 238 3.00 -4.75 9.09
N GLY A 239 2.33 -3.80 9.73
CA GLY A 239 0.98 -4.01 10.30
C GLY A 239 0.93 -5.05 11.42
N TYR A 240 2.03 -5.23 12.15
CA TYR A 240 2.09 -6.18 13.27
C TYR A 240 1.13 -5.77 14.39
N LYS A 241 0.43 -6.75 14.96
CA LYS A 241 -0.44 -6.54 16.10
C LYS A 241 0.39 -6.43 17.37
N THR A 242 0.05 -5.46 18.23
CA THR A 242 0.63 -5.27 19.54
C THR A 242 -0.48 -5.05 20.57
N ASN A 243 -0.12 -5.10 21.86
CA ASN A 243 -0.98 -4.57 22.90
C ASN A 243 -1.19 -3.06 22.71
N ALA A 244 -2.18 -2.48 23.39
CA ALA A 244 -2.42 -1.04 23.34
C ALA A 244 -1.18 -0.27 23.82
N LEU A 245 -0.67 0.64 22.98
CA LEU A 245 0.53 1.44 23.25
C LEU A 245 0.22 2.89 23.62
N GLY A 246 -1.05 3.30 23.50
CA GLY A 246 -1.51 4.65 23.79
C GLY A 246 -2.99 4.86 23.44
N PRO A 247 -3.46 6.12 23.41
CA PRO A 247 -4.86 6.46 23.16
C PRO A 247 -5.34 6.23 21.72
N ILE A 248 -4.41 6.14 20.76
CA ILE A 248 -4.69 5.73 19.38
C ILE A 248 -3.85 4.50 19.05
N SER A 249 -4.20 3.81 17.96
CA SER A 249 -3.42 2.66 17.53
C SER A 249 -2.04 3.07 17.00
N PRO A 250 -1.03 2.19 17.07
CA PRO A 250 0.26 2.44 16.44
C PRO A 250 0.15 2.59 14.92
N HIS A 251 -0.86 1.99 14.29
CA HIS A 251 -1.11 2.10 12.85
C HIS A 251 -1.59 3.51 12.48
N GLN A 252 -2.47 4.11 13.29
CA GLN A 252 -2.87 5.52 13.13
C GLN A 252 -1.69 6.46 13.31
N ALA A 253 -0.88 6.25 14.37
CA ALA A 253 0.32 7.05 14.61
C ALA A 253 1.31 6.96 13.43
N ALA A 254 1.53 5.75 12.88
CA ALA A 254 2.39 5.53 11.73
C ALA A 254 1.86 6.22 10.46
N LEU A 255 0.57 6.18 10.22
CA LEU A 255 -0.05 6.85 9.09
C LEU A 255 0.03 8.38 9.21
N LYS A 256 -0.18 8.94 10.41
CA LYS A 256 0.02 10.36 10.72
C LYS A 256 1.47 10.78 10.44
N TRP A 257 2.45 9.95 10.82
CA TRP A 257 3.86 10.20 10.55
C TRP A 257 4.16 10.33 9.05
N VAL A 258 3.61 9.45 8.22
CA VAL A 258 3.76 9.53 6.76
C VAL A 258 3.12 10.80 6.21
N LEU A 259 1.92 11.13 6.67
CA LEU A 259 1.13 12.24 6.12
C LEU A 259 1.65 13.63 6.53
N GLN A 260 2.51 13.75 7.57
CA GLN A 260 3.17 15.03 7.86
C GLN A 260 4.23 15.41 6.81
N ASP A 261 4.77 14.42 6.06
CA ASP A 261 5.67 14.71 4.94
C ASP A 261 4.88 15.20 3.73
N THR A 262 5.03 16.50 3.43
CA THR A 262 4.32 17.15 2.33
C THR A 262 4.82 16.73 0.94
N ASN A 263 5.98 16.05 0.84
CA ASN A 263 6.45 15.43 -0.39
C ASN A 263 5.62 14.20 -0.79
N VAL A 264 4.89 13.60 0.16
CA VAL A 264 4.00 12.47 -0.09
C VAL A 264 2.62 13.00 -0.46
N ALA A 265 2.15 12.68 -1.66
CA ALA A 265 0.85 13.10 -2.13
C ALA A 265 -0.28 12.32 -1.43
N CYS A 266 -0.13 11.01 -1.29
CA CYS A 266 -1.06 10.17 -0.56
C CYS A 266 -0.42 8.91 -0.01
N ALA A 267 -1.05 8.33 0.99
CA ALA A 267 -0.77 7.02 1.53
C ALA A 267 -1.89 6.04 1.12
N ILE A 268 -1.52 4.78 0.84
CA ILE A 268 -2.47 3.71 0.47
C ILE A 268 -2.42 2.56 1.47
N PRO A 269 -2.86 2.74 2.72
CA PRO A 269 -2.98 1.64 3.67
C PRO A 269 -3.91 0.56 3.11
N GLY A 270 -3.72 -0.69 3.53
CA GLY A 270 -4.58 -1.81 3.16
C GLY A 270 -5.82 -1.84 4.07
N MET A 271 -6.99 -1.67 3.49
CA MET A 271 -8.27 -1.65 4.21
C MET A 271 -9.09 -2.90 3.87
N GLN A 272 -9.00 -3.93 4.70
CA GLN A 272 -9.65 -5.21 4.43
C GLN A 272 -11.12 -5.25 4.87
N ASN A 273 -11.51 -4.38 5.78
CA ASN A 273 -12.86 -4.30 6.36
C ASN A 273 -13.20 -2.87 6.80
N MET A 274 -14.45 -2.65 7.21
CA MET A 274 -14.93 -1.33 7.61
C MET A 274 -14.22 -0.77 8.85
N SER A 275 -13.79 -1.60 9.79
CA SER A 275 -13.07 -1.14 10.98
C SER A 275 -11.71 -0.55 10.61
N MET A 276 -10.92 -1.24 9.77
CA MET A 276 -9.64 -0.73 9.26
C MET A 276 -9.84 0.55 8.42
N PHE A 277 -10.87 0.57 7.59
CA PHE A 277 -11.22 1.77 6.82
C PHE A 277 -11.48 2.97 7.73
N GLN A 278 -12.35 2.82 8.75
CA GLN A 278 -12.65 3.90 9.70
C GLN A 278 -11.43 4.36 10.49
N GLU A 279 -10.61 3.42 10.93
CA GLU A 279 -9.35 3.70 11.63
C GLU A 279 -8.40 4.55 10.77
N ASP A 280 -8.17 4.14 9.53
CA ASP A 280 -7.22 4.80 8.64
C ASP A 280 -7.70 6.19 8.18
N ILE A 281 -8.99 6.35 7.82
CA ILE A 281 -9.50 7.64 7.35
C ILE A 281 -9.57 8.69 8.46
N ALA A 282 -9.74 8.26 9.71
CA ALA A 282 -9.81 9.18 10.86
C ALA A 282 -8.57 10.08 10.95
N VAL A 283 -7.40 9.61 10.48
CA VAL A 283 -6.16 10.39 10.57
C VAL A 283 -6.10 11.60 9.64
N MET A 284 -6.98 11.71 8.63
CA MET A 284 -6.94 12.83 7.66
C MET A 284 -7.01 14.20 8.32
N ASN A 285 -7.74 14.30 9.44
CA ASN A 285 -7.93 15.55 10.18
C ASN A 285 -7.12 15.60 11.49
N MET A 286 -6.20 14.64 11.69
CA MET A 286 -5.37 14.56 12.88
C MET A 286 -3.97 15.13 12.61
N LYS A 287 -3.44 15.89 13.57
CA LYS A 287 -2.03 16.33 13.56
C LYS A 287 -1.18 15.34 14.35
N MET A 288 0.08 15.20 13.97
CA MET A 288 1.08 14.46 14.73
C MET A 288 1.33 15.13 16.08
N THR A 289 1.44 14.35 17.16
CA THR A 289 1.66 14.83 18.52
C THR A 289 2.87 14.13 19.15
N GLN A 290 3.37 14.67 20.28
CA GLN A 290 4.45 14.01 21.07
C GLN A 290 4.00 12.64 21.62
N THR A 291 2.70 12.48 21.88
CA THR A 291 2.14 11.17 22.29
C THR A 291 2.25 10.15 21.17
N ASP A 292 1.98 10.56 19.92
CA ASP A 292 2.12 9.68 18.77
C ASP A 292 3.57 9.25 18.54
N ILE A 293 4.53 10.15 18.76
CA ILE A 293 5.96 9.82 18.70
C ILE A 293 6.30 8.74 19.72
N ARG A 294 5.87 8.89 20.98
CA ARG A 294 6.08 7.86 22.01
C ARG A 294 5.40 6.53 21.68
N ILE A 295 4.23 6.55 21.03
CA ILE A 295 3.57 5.32 20.55
C ILE A 295 4.44 4.66 19.48
N LEU A 296 4.99 5.42 18.53
CA LEU A 296 5.85 4.90 17.48
C LEU A 296 7.17 4.33 18.03
N ASP A 297 7.78 4.98 19.04
CA ASP A 297 8.98 4.47 19.70
C ASP A 297 8.71 3.08 20.30
N ARG A 298 7.64 2.94 21.09
CA ARG A 298 7.23 1.65 21.68
C ARG A 298 6.87 0.61 20.61
N TYR A 299 6.21 1.05 19.54
CA TYR A 299 5.88 0.17 18.42
C TYR A 299 7.14 -0.29 17.70
N SER A 300 8.11 0.60 17.49
CA SER A 300 9.42 0.28 16.94
C SER A 300 10.12 -0.82 17.74
N GLU A 301 10.17 -0.68 19.06
CA GLU A 301 10.76 -1.68 19.95
C GLU A 301 10.06 -3.03 19.84
N ALA A 302 8.71 -3.03 19.84
CA ALA A 302 7.91 -4.24 19.77
C ALA A 302 8.08 -5.01 18.45
N ILE A 303 8.24 -4.32 17.32
CA ILE A 303 8.36 -4.96 16.00
C ILE A 303 9.80 -5.22 15.55
N ASN A 304 10.79 -4.62 16.21
CA ASN A 304 12.20 -4.70 15.81
C ASN A 304 12.70 -6.14 15.57
N PRO A 305 12.33 -7.15 16.39
CA PRO A 305 12.75 -8.54 16.15
C PRO A 305 12.19 -9.17 14.88
N TYR A 306 11.14 -8.58 14.28
CA TYR A 306 10.36 -9.18 13.18
C TYR A 306 10.45 -8.36 11.89
N TYR A 307 10.56 -7.04 11.99
CA TYR A 307 10.39 -6.14 10.86
C TYR A 307 11.69 -5.91 10.08
N CYS A 308 11.67 -6.28 8.80
CA CYS A 308 12.72 -5.93 7.83
C CYS A 308 12.36 -4.62 7.12
N ARG A 309 13.30 -3.65 7.09
CA ARG A 309 13.13 -2.36 6.39
C ARG A 309 13.20 -2.47 4.86
N LEU A 310 13.48 -3.66 4.33
CA LEU A 310 13.57 -3.97 2.90
C LEU A 310 14.66 -3.18 2.14
N CYS A 311 15.70 -2.70 2.82
CA CYS A 311 16.79 -1.93 2.21
C CYS A 311 17.72 -2.77 1.32
N ALA A 312 17.70 -4.10 1.44
CA ALA A 312 18.53 -5.08 0.72
C ALA A 312 20.06 -5.00 0.98
N LYS A 313 20.55 -4.11 1.84
CA LYS A 313 21.98 -3.92 2.12
C LYS A 313 22.67 -5.21 2.59
N CYS A 314 21.99 -6.07 3.36
CA CYS A 314 22.52 -7.34 3.81
C CYS A 314 22.72 -8.38 2.68
N GLU A 315 22.09 -8.21 1.51
CA GLU A 315 22.19 -9.15 0.39
C GLU A 315 23.61 -9.14 -0.23
N ALA A 316 24.28 -7.99 -0.20
CA ALA A 316 25.64 -7.86 -0.68
C ALA A 316 26.66 -8.72 0.09
N GLY A 317 26.39 -9.00 1.38
CA GLY A 317 27.24 -9.85 2.20
C GLY A 317 26.86 -11.34 2.13
N CYS A 318 25.87 -11.74 1.34
CA CYS A 318 25.44 -13.14 1.23
C CYS A 318 26.17 -13.84 0.07
N PRO A 319 27.05 -14.85 0.34
CA PRO A 319 27.82 -15.53 -0.72
C PRO A 319 26.92 -16.30 -1.69
N ASN A 320 25.73 -16.73 -1.25
CA ASN A 320 24.77 -17.46 -2.08
C ASN A 320 23.73 -16.53 -2.73
N HIS A 321 23.91 -15.22 -2.68
CA HIS A 321 23.01 -14.23 -3.30
C HIS A 321 21.53 -14.40 -2.99
N VAL A 322 21.21 -14.87 -1.76
CA VAL A 322 19.83 -15.09 -1.31
C VAL A 322 19.07 -13.76 -1.30
N ALA A 323 17.84 -13.77 -1.82
CA ALA A 323 16.96 -12.59 -1.87
C ALA A 323 16.35 -12.28 -0.49
N ILE A 324 17.22 -11.96 0.49
CA ILE A 324 16.91 -11.83 1.92
C ILE A 324 15.76 -10.84 2.15
N SER A 325 15.75 -9.70 1.48
CA SER A 325 14.71 -8.68 1.64
C SER A 325 13.35 -9.17 1.14
N THR A 326 13.30 -9.88 0.00
CA THR A 326 12.07 -10.44 -0.55
C THR A 326 11.54 -11.59 0.32
N ILE A 327 12.42 -12.42 0.86
CA ILE A 327 12.05 -13.48 1.82
C ILE A 327 11.44 -12.88 3.08
N ASN A 328 12.07 -11.84 3.66
CA ASN A 328 11.54 -11.13 4.83
C ASN A 328 10.21 -10.42 4.51
N ARG A 329 10.02 -9.91 3.30
CA ARG A 329 8.72 -9.37 2.86
C ARG A 329 7.65 -10.47 2.85
N SER A 330 7.99 -11.69 2.42
CA SER A 330 7.07 -12.82 2.46
C SER A 330 6.70 -13.19 3.91
N LEU A 331 7.67 -13.21 4.82
CA LEU A 331 7.42 -13.41 6.25
C LEU A 331 6.56 -12.29 6.85
N MET A 332 6.78 -11.04 6.48
CA MET A 332 5.94 -9.91 6.92
C MET A 332 4.48 -10.07 6.46
N TYR A 333 4.23 -10.61 5.27
CA TYR A 333 2.86 -10.90 4.82
C TYR A 333 2.20 -12.00 5.65
N LEU A 334 2.99 -12.98 6.10
CA LEU A 334 2.53 -14.04 6.98
C LEU A 334 2.24 -13.52 8.40
N GLU A 335 3.23 -12.88 9.00
CA GLU A 335 3.24 -12.50 10.42
C GLU A 335 2.42 -11.24 10.70
N GLY A 336 2.63 -10.20 9.89
CA GLY A 336 2.00 -8.88 10.08
C GLY A 336 0.62 -8.78 9.47
N TYR A 337 0.44 -9.29 8.24
CA TYR A 337 -0.84 -9.16 7.52
C TYR A 337 -1.75 -10.40 7.68
N SER A 338 -1.26 -11.50 8.27
CA SER A 338 -1.97 -12.78 8.32
C SER A 338 -2.42 -13.28 6.93
N ALA A 339 -1.63 -12.93 5.89
CA ALA A 339 -1.95 -13.18 4.49
C ALA A 339 -1.12 -14.36 3.94
N HIS A 340 -1.46 -15.58 4.37
CA HIS A 340 -0.71 -16.82 4.10
C HIS A 340 -0.48 -17.06 2.59
N GLU A 341 -1.52 -16.92 1.77
CA GLU A 341 -1.39 -17.13 0.32
C GLU A 341 -0.50 -16.08 -0.34
N LEU A 342 -0.60 -14.82 0.07
CA LEU A 342 0.27 -13.77 -0.44
C LEU A 342 1.74 -14.02 -0.06
N ALA A 343 1.99 -14.49 1.16
CA ALA A 343 3.33 -14.86 1.63
C ALA A 343 3.93 -15.96 0.76
N LYS A 344 3.19 -17.06 0.54
CA LYS A 344 3.62 -18.20 -0.29
C LYS A 344 3.83 -17.79 -1.75
N VAL A 345 2.90 -17.06 -2.36
CA VAL A 345 3.03 -16.61 -3.74
C VAL A 345 4.23 -15.66 -3.91
N THR A 346 4.48 -14.79 -2.92
CA THR A 346 5.64 -13.89 -2.95
C THR A 346 6.95 -14.68 -2.86
N TYR A 347 7.02 -15.67 -1.98
CA TYR A 347 8.20 -16.52 -1.81
C TYR A 347 8.45 -17.39 -3.06
N ARG A 348 7.43 -18.03 -3.62
CA ARG A 348 7.52 -18.84 -4.84
C ARG A 348 7.92 -18.03 -6.08
N GLY A 349 7.72 -16.72 -6.06
CA GLY A 349 8.17 -15.81 -7.12
C GLY A 349 9.66 -15.49 -7.07
N ILE A 350 10.40 -15.96 -6.06
CA ILE A 350 11.86 -15.83 -5.97
C ILE A 350 12.49 -16.93 -6.83
N PRO A 351 13.50 -16.62 -7.65
CA PRO A 351 14.28 -17.64 -8.36
C PRO A 351 14.81 -18.70 -7.39
N LEU A 352 14.76 -19.99 -7.76
CA LEU A 352 15.12 -21.11 -6.87
C LEU A 352 16.53 -21.01 -6.30
N ASP A 353 17.48 -20.50 -7.11
CA ASP A 353 18.87 -20.24 -6.74
C ASP A 353 19.04 -19.05 -5.75
N LYS A 354 17.96 -18.33 -5.44
CA LYS A 354 17.96 -17.16 -4.52
C LYS A 354 17.01 -17.32 -3.33
N THR A 355 16.41 -18.50 -3.17
CA THR A 355 15.52 -18.77 -2.04
C THR A 355 16.31 -19.12 -0.77
N ALA A 356 15.62 -19.19 0.38
CA ALA A 356 16.23 -19.60 1.64
C ALA A 356 16.76 -21.06 1.65
N SER A 357 16.41 -21.87 0.64
CA SER A 357 16.99 -23.21 0.49
C SER A 357 18.49 -23.20 0.27
N GLN A 358 19.04 -22.12 -0.29
CA GLN A 358 20.49 -21.95 -0.50
C GLN A 358 21.27 -21.79 0.83
N CYS A 359 20.59 -21.49 1.94
CA CYS A 359 21.23 -21.33 3.25
C CYS A 359 21.72 -22.65 3.87
N VAL A 360 21.36 -23.82 3.30
CA VAL A 360 21.88 -25.14 3.80
C VAL A 360 23.37 -25.33 3.55
N ASN A 361 23.93 -24.58 2.63
CA ASN A 361 25.34 -24.66 2.25
C ASN A 361 26.22 -23.67 3.04
N CYS A 362 25.69 -23.04 4.10
CA CYS A 362 26.42 -22.14 4.97
C CYS A 362 26.57 -22.77 6.37
N ASP A 363 27.80 -22.93 6.84
CA ASP A 363 28.07 -23.34 8.21
C ASP A 363 27.61 -22.26 9.19
N GLU A 364 27.88 -20.99 8.85
CA GLU A 364 27.44 -19.83 9.60
C GLU A 364 26.94 -18.71 8.65
N CYS A 365 25.84 -18.04 9.04
CA CYS A 365 25.34 -16.90 8.29
C CYS A 365 26.28 -15.70 8.46
N VAL A 366 26.86 -15.21 7.36
CA VAL A 366 27.76 -14.05 7.33
C VAL A 366 27.04 -12.74 6.95
N ALA A 367 25.82 -12.83 6.42
CA ALA A 367 25.03 -11.64 6.14
C ALA A 367 24.67 -10.92 7.45
N ARG A 368 24.79 -9.61 7.48
CA ARG A 368 24.50 -8.79 8.68
C ARG A 368 23.47 -7.72 8.36
N CYS A 369 22.52 -7.55 9.26
CA CYS A 369 21.51 -6.50 9.17
C CYS A 369 21.97 -5.28 9.97
N GLU A 370 22.07 -4.10 9.33
CA GLU A 370 22.40 -2.83 10.00
C GLU A 370 21.37 -2.45 11.09
N ASN A 371 20.15 -2.99 10.99
CA ASN A 371 19.05 -2.71 11.92
C ASN A 371 18.85 -3.85 12.95
N GLY A 372 19.80 -4.75 13.09
CA GLY A 372 19.81 -5.79 14.14
C GLY A 372 18.89 -7.00 13.90
N LEU A 373 18.25 -7.13 12.73
CA LEU A 373 17.42 -8.30 12.42
C LEU A 373 18.29 -9.56 12.33
N ASN A 374 17.89 -10.63 13.01
CA ASN A 374 18.56 -11.92 12.91
C ASN A 374 18.24 -12.61 11.58
N ILE A 375 19.14 -12.44 10.59
CA ILE A 375 18.94 -12.95 9.23
C ILE A 375 18.92 -14.49 9.24
N ALA A 376 19.82 -15.15 9.97
CA ALA A 376 19.87 -16.62 10.02
C ALA A 376 18.53 -17.21 10.50
N ALA A 377 18.01 -16.69 11.62
CA ALA A 377 16.73 -17.12 12.16
C ALA A 377 15.57 -16.90 11.17
N LYS A 378 15.55 -15.76 10.49
CA LYS A 378 14.50 -15.45 9.47
C LYS A 378 14.59 -16.37 8.25
N MET A 379 15.79 -16.71 7.78
CA MET A 379 15.95 -17.65 6.66
C MET A 379 15.50 -19.07 7.06
N LEU A 380 15.86 -19.51 8.27
CA LEU A 380 15.38 -20.80 8.81
C LEU A 380 13.85 -20.81 8.91
N GLN A 381 13.25 -19.76 9.46
CA GLN A 381 11.81 -19.60 9.57
C GLN A 381 11.12 -19.66 8.19
N ALA A 382 11.67 -18.98 7.19
CA ALA A 382 11.13 -18.98 5.83
C ALA A 382 11.17 -20.37 5.19
N ARG A 383 12.23 -21.14 5.41
CA ARG A 383 12.33 -22.54 4.95
C ARG A 383 11.26 -23.42 5.57
N THR A 384 10.96 -23.20 6.84
CA THR A 384 9.95 -24.02 7.56
C THR A 384 8.51 -23.65 7.14
N LEU A 385 8.23 -22.37 6.91
CA LEU A 385 6.85 -21.88 6.76
C LEU A 385 6.43 -21.60 5.30
N LEU A 386 7.39 -21.36 4.39
CA LEU A 386 7.11 -20.86 3.04
C LEU A 386 7.62 -21.75 1.91
N ALA A 387 8.57 -22.65 2.19
CA ALA A 387 9.15 -23.56 1.19
C ALA A 387 8.22 -24.70 0.81
#